data_de8ee56de08ce99b1945154dbb2c79ba
#
_entry.id   de8ee56de08ce99b1945154dbb2c79ba
#
_cell.length_a   1.000
_cell.length_b   1.000
_cell.length_c   1.000
_cell.angle_alpha   90.00
_cell.angle_beta   90.00
_cell.angle_gamma   90.00
#
_symmetry.space_group_name_H-M   'P 1'
#
loop_
_entity.id
_entity.type
_entity.pdbx_description
1 polymer ?
#
loop_
_entity_poly.entity_id
_entity_poly.type
_entity_poly.pdbx_seq_one_letter_code
_entity_poly.pdbx_strand_id
1 'polypeptide(L)'
;MAKIPVNRGDIVLVDLKGAVGGEKKNDAQISARPCIVVQNDVGNGVSPLTIVAPLTDQKQYKGFPVQVKVSAEELGDDKGSVVECGHIRTIDRDERIVKHLGKLAPAAMKRVDIALKASLGLA
;
A
#
# COMPACT_ATOMS: atom_id res chain seq x y z
N MET A 1 -3.14 21.64 12.59
CA MET A 1 -3.41 20.22 12.74
C MET A 1 -2.18 19.38 12.38
N ALA A 2 -1.83 18.49 13.26
CA ALA A 2 -0.67 17.64 13.02
C ALA A 2 -0.99 16.61 11.92
N LYS A 3 -0.10 16.48 10.97
CA LYS A 3 -0.22 15.47 9.93
C LYS A 3 0.50 14.21 10.38
N ILE A 4 -0.03 13.06 9.98
CA ILE A 4 0.70 11.80 10.17
C ILE A 4 1.85 11.80 9.17
N PRO A 5 3.11 11.81 9.63
CA PRO A 5 4.22 11.76 8.70
C PRO A 5 4.27 10.40 8.02
N VAL A 6 4.51 10.39 6.73
CA VAL A 6 4.66 9.15 5.98
C VAL A 6 5.92 9.19 5.13
N ASN A 7 6.52 8.03 4.99
CA ASN A 7 7.68 7.84 4.13
C ASN A 7 7.42 6.66 3.21
N ARG A 8 8.07 6.68 2.07
CA ARG A 8 7.96 5.58 1.12
C ARG A 8 8.38 4.27 1.79
N GLY A 9 7.55 3.26 1.66
CA GLY A 9 7.77 1.96 2.31
C GLY A 9 7.04 1.78 3.63
N ASP A 10 6.45 2.84 4.16
CA ASP A 10 5.66 2.71 5.39
C ASP A 10 4.43 1.84 5.15
N ILE A 11 4.07 1.08 6.18
CA ILE A 11 2.83 0.30 6.21
C ILE A 11 1.84 1.11 7.00
N VAL A 12 0.72 1.46 6.39
CA VAL A 12 -0.30 2.32 7.01
C VAL A 12 -1.67 1.68 6.87
N LEU A 13 -2.52 1.92 7.84
CA LEU A 13 -3.92 1.50 7.77
C LEU A 13 -4.71 2.63 7.14
N VAL A 14 -5.35 2.35 6.02
CA VAL A 14 -6.01 3.37 5.19
C VAL A 14 -7.49 3.07 5.08
N ASP A 15 -8.31 4.10 5.29
CA ASP A 15 -9.74 4.03 5.04
C ASP A 15 -9.98 4.17 3.54
N LEU A 16 -10.42 3.09 2.92
CA LEU A 16 -10.68 3.03 1.48
C LEU A 16 -12.16 3.21 1.14
N LYS A 17 -12.88 3.87 2.01
CA LYS A 17 -14.27 4.19 1.78
C LYS A 17 -14.42 4.87 0.41
N GLY A 18 -15.43 4.49 -0.34
CA GLY A 18 -15.63 5.07 -1.67
C GLY A 18 -14.95 4.34 -2.81
N ALA A 19 -14.26 3.22 -2.55
CA ALA A 19 -13.73 2.37 -3.61
C ALA A 19 -14.89 1.81 -4.44
N VAL A 20 -14.71 1.72 -5.74
CA VAL A 20 -15.79 1.41 -6.69
C VAL A 20 -15.42 0.20 -7.55
N GLY A 21 -16.41 -0.63 -7.84
CA GLY A 21 -16.27 -1.75 -8.76
C GLY A 21 -15.25 -2.77 -8.32
N GLY A 22 -14.26 -3.06 -9.16
CA GLY A 22 -13.21 -4.02 -8.86
C GLY A 22 -12.11 -3.50 -7.96
N GLU A 23 -12.18 -2.27 -7.52
CA GLU A 23 -11.20 -1.72 -6.61
C GLU A 23 -11.22 -2.47 -5.29
N LYS A 24 -10.05 -2.55 -4.65
CA LYS A 24 -9.92 -3.24 -3.37
C LYS A 24 -10.66 -2.49 -2.29
N LYS A 25 -11.62 -3.15 -1.68
CA LYS A 25 -12.38 -2.58 -0.56
C LYS A 25 -12.67 -3.67 0.44
N ASN A 26 -12.97 -3.26 1.65
CA ASN A 26 -13.29 -4.17 2.74
C ASN A 26 -14.77 -4.56 2.72
N ASP A 27 -15.08 -5.47 3.62
CA ASP A 27 -16.46 -5.79 3.94
C ASP A 27 -17.20 -4.57 4.46
N ALA A 28 -18.51 -4.67 4.49
CA ALA A 28 -19.39 -3.56 4.81
C ALA A 28 -19.07 -2.84 6.12
N GLN A 29 -18.54 -3.55 7.10
CA GLN A 29 -18.34 -2.97 8.42
C GLN A 29 -16.99 -2.31 8.61
N ILE A 30 -15.99 -2.70 7.82
CA ILE A 30 -14.63 -2.19 7.97
C ILE A 30 -14.16 -1.71 6.63
N SER A 31 -13.88 -0.43 6.51
CA SER A 31 -13.37 0.13 5.28
C SER A 31 -11.85 0.30 5.31
N ALA A 32 -11.22 0.10 6.47
CA ALA A 32 -9.79 0.29 6.61
C ALA A 32 -9.01 -0.95 6.17
N ARG A 33 -7.90 -0.72 5.48
CA ARG A 33 -7.07 -1.80 4.94
C ARG A 33 -5.60 -1.40 5.00
N PRO A 34 -4.70 -2.35 5.34
CA PRO A 34 -3.27 -2.06 5.31
C PRO A 34 -2.81 -1.80 3.89
N CYS A 35 -1.96 -0.80 3.74
CA CYS A 35 -1.39 -0.42 2.45
C CYS A 35 0.07 -0.05 2.62
N ILE A 36 0.82 -0.13 1.53
CA ILE A 36 2.21 0.31 1.48
C ILE A 36 2.25 1.68 0.82
N VAL A 37 2.93 2.64 1.44
CA VAL A 37 3.15 3.96 0.84
C VAL A 37 4.18 3.81 -0.27
N VAL A 38 3.81 4.17 -1.48
CA VAL A 38 4.68 4.02 -2.64
C VAL A 38 5.08 5.36 -3.26
N GLN A 39 4.45 6.46 -2.87
CA GLN A 39 4.84 7.78 -3.36
C GLN A 39 6.22 8.17 -2.86
N ASN A 40 6.97 8.90 -3.68
CA ASN A 40 8.30 9.38 -3.31
C ASN A 40 8.26 10.33 -2.11
N ASP A 41 9.39 10.42 -1.39
CA ASP A 41 9.43 11.18 -0.14
C ASP A 41 9.43 12.69 -0.32
N VAL A 42 9.82 13.19 -1.47
CA VAL A 42 9.67 14.62 -1.75
C VAL A 42 8.20 14.98 -1.77
N GLY A 43 7.39 14.20 -2.49
CA GLY A 43 5.96 14.39 -2.51
C GLY A 43 5.34 14.20 -1.13
N ASN A 44 5.77 13.17 -0.40
CA ASN A 44 5.26 12.91 0.95
C ASN A 44 5.54 14.06 1.91
N GLY A 45 6.63 14.77 1.69
CA GLY A 45 7.02 15.89 2.57
C GLY A 45 6.25 17.16 2.33
N VAL A 46 5.72 17.38 1.12
CA VAL A 46 5.12 18.67 0.75
C VAL A 46 3.65 18.58 0.39
N SER A 47 3.16 17.41 0.02
CA SER A 47 1.77 17.26 -0.45
C SER A 47 0.87 16.70 0.67
N PRO A 48 -0.39 17.13 0.73
CA PRO A 48 -1.38 16.46 1.59
C PRO A 48 -1.79 15.10 1.05
N LEU A 49 -1.38 14.77 -0.18
CA LEU A 49 -1.73 13.51 -0.83
C LEU A 49 -0.55 12.55 -0.81
N THR A 50 -0.84 11.26 -0.79
CA THR A 50 0.16 10.24 -1.01
C THR A 50 -0.43 9.12 -1.87
N ILE A 51 0.43 8.22 -2.35
CA ILE A 51 0.01 7.10 -3.18
C ILE A 51 0.31 5.83 -2.42
N VAL A 52 -0.68 4.93 -2.37
CA VAL A 52 -0.55 3.68 -1.64
C VAL A 52 -0.91 2.49 -2.53
N ALA A 53 -0.35 1.33 -2.21
CA ALA A 53 -0.70 0.05 -2.81
C ALA A 53 -1.30 -0.83 -1.71
N PRO A 54 -2.50 -1.37 -1.90
CA PRO A 54 -3.15 -2.14 -0.83
C PRO A 54 -2.51 -3.52 -0.67
N LEU A 55 -2.55 -4.01 0.55
CA LEU A 55 -2.20 -5.40 0.87
C LEU A 55 -3.45 -6.25 0.80
N THR A 56 -3.30 -7.48 0.34
CA THR A 56 -4.40 -8.43 0.33
C THR A 56 -3.91 -9.78 0.84
N ASP A 57 -4.84 -10.68 1.10
CA ASP A 57 -4.52 -12.01 1.62
C ASP A 57 -3.62 -12.76 0.64
N GLN A 58 -2.68 -13.54 1.18
CA GLN A 58 -1.72 -14.28 0.37
C GLN A 58 -2.40 -15.29 -0.57
N LYS A 59 -3.62 -15.70 -0.28
CA LYS A 59 -4.40 -16.57 -1.14
C LYS A 59 -4.76 -15.92 -2.47
N GLN A 60 -4.69 -14.60 -2.53
CA GLN A 60 -5.00 -13.86 -3.76
C GLN A 60 -3.83 -13.80 -4.74
N TYR A 61 -2.69 -14.36 -4.37
CA TYR A 61 -1.53 -14.35 -5.26
C TYR A 61 -1.77 -15.26 -6.46
N LYS A 62 -1.64 -14.71 -7.65
CA LYS A 62 -1.85 -15.44 -8.92
C LYS A 62 -0.62 -15.39 -9.80
N GLY A 63 0.50 -14.90 -9.31
CA GLY A 63 1.74 -14.83 -10.08
C GLY A 63 1.79 -13.70 -11.09
N PHE A 64 0.91 -12.73 -11.02
CA PHE A 64 0.95 -11.59 -11.92
C PHE A 64 2.14 -10.69 -11.59
N PRO A 65 2.77 -10.09 -12.62
CA PRO A 65 3.93 -9.20 -12.37
C PRO A 65 3.65 -8.03 -11.45
N VAL A 66 2.39 -7.61 -11.34
CA VAL A 66 2.00 -6.49 -10.50
C VAL A 66 1.72 -6.90 -9.06
N GLN A 67 1.79 -8.18 -8.76
CA GLN A 67 1.59 -8.69 -7.40
C GLN A 67 2.92 -9.03 -6.77
N VAL A 68 3.13 -8.62 -5.53
CA VAL A 68 4.36 -8.90 -4.80
C VAL A 68 4.02 -9.68 -3.53
N LYS A 69 4.50 -10.92 -3.45
CA LYS A 69 4.41 -11.67 -2.19
C LYS A 69 5.39 -11.10 -1.18
N VAL A 70 4.90 -10.85 0.02
CA VAL A 70 5.74 -10.41 1.12
C VAL A 70 5.52 -11.34 2.29
N SER A 71 6.62 -11.68 2.97
CA SER A 71 6.56 -12.61 4.10
C SER A 71 6.09 -11.91 5.36
N ALA A 72 5.69 -12.71 6.35
CA ALA A 72 5.36 -12.20 7.67
C ALA A 72 6.51 -11.38 8.25
N GLU A 73 7.73 -11.85 8.06
CA GLU A 73 8.92 -11.16 8.57
C GLU A 73 9.13 -9.82 7.89
N GLU A 74 8.93 -9.77 6.58
CA GLU A 74 9.10 -8.52 5.82
C GLU A 74 8.08 -7.46 6.21
N LEU A 75 6.92 -7.89 6.67
CA LEU A 75 5.85 -6.99 7.13
C LEU A 75 5.94 -6.69 8.63
N GLY A 76 6.64 -7.53 9.39
CA GLY A 76 6.58 -7.45 10.84
C GLY A 76 5.22 -7.86 11.38
N ASP A 77 4.60 -8.86 10.78
CA ASP A 77 3.25 -9.30 11.10
C ASP A 77 3.23 -10.82 11.33
N ASP A 78 2.06 -11.36 11.62
CA ASP A 78 1.87 -12.78 11.89
C ASP A 78 1.90 -13.64 10.64
N LYS A 79 1.50 -13.10 9.52
CA LYS A 79 1.46 -13.84 8.25
C LYS A 79 1.82 -12.93 7.10
N GLY A 80 2.16 -13.54 5.97
CA GLY A 80 2.47 -12.82 4.77
C GLY A 80 1.24 -12.27 4.07
N SER A 81 1.48 -11.45 3.08
CA SER A 81 0.42 -10.81 2.29
C SER A 81 0.91 -10.63 0.86
N VAL A 82 0.07 -10.04 0.04
CA VAL A 82 0.39 -9.66 -1.34
C VAL A 82 0.21 -8.15 -1.46
N VAL A 83 1.22 -7.46 -1.99
CA VAL A 83 1.10 -6.05 -2.34
C VAL A 83 0.53 -5.95 -3.74
N GLU A 84 -0.59 -5.28 -3.88
CA GLU A 84 -1.29 -5.16 -5.18
C GLU A 84 -0.85 -3.87 -5.87
N CYS A 85 0.25 -3.96 -6.60
CA CYS A 85 0.79 -2.79 -7.30
C CYS A 85 0.01 -2.40 -8.55
N GLY A 86 -0.95 -3.22 -8.95
CA GLY A 86 -1.90 -2.89 -10.02
C GLY A 86 -3.09 -2.08 -9.54
N HIS A 87 -3.23 -1.87 -8.24
CA HIS A 87 -4.37 -1.19 -7.65
C HIS A 87 -3.94 0.02 -6.83
N ILE A 88 -2.90 0.72 -7.25
CA ILE A 88 -2.41 1.88 -6.52
C ILE A 88 -3.46 2.98 -6.52
N ARG A 89 -3.46 3.77 -5.46
CA ARG A 89 -4.47 4.79 -5.26
C ARG A 89 -3.86 6.00 -4.59
N THR A 90 -4.23 7.19 -5.08
CA THR A 90 -3.88 8.45 -4.43
C THR A 90 -4.92 8.74 -3.36
N ILE A 91 -4.46 9.07 -2.18
CA ILE A 91 -5.34 9.35 -1.04
C ILE A 91 -4.94 10.64 -0.35
N ASP A 92 -5.92 11.25 0.30
CA ASP A 92 -5.65 12.36 1.22
C ASP A 92 -5.07 11.74 2.49
N ARG A 93 -3.84 12.11 2.80
CA ARG A 93 -3.10 11.52 3.90
C ARG A 93 -3.76 11.75 5.25
N ASP A 94 -4.22 12.98 5.47
CA ASP A 94 -4.79 13.33 6.76
C ASP A 94 -6.19 12.75 6.98
N GLU A 95 -6.96 12.60 5.89
CA GLU A 95 -8.33 12.11 6.00
C GLU A 95 -8.43 10.60 5.99
N ARG A 96 -7.51 9.91 5.32
CA ARG A 96 -7.66 8.48 5.08
C ARG A 96 -6.71 7.59 5.85
N ILE A 97 -5.57 8.08 6.30
CA ILE A 97 -4.66 7.25 7.09
C ILE A 97 -5.13 7.24 8.52
N VAL A 98 -5.49 6.05 8.98
CA VAL A 98 -5.99 5.85 10.34
C VAL A 98 -4.85 5.64 11.32
N LYS A 99 -3.79 4.93 10.88
CA LYS A 99 -2.77 4.48 11.80
C LYS A 99 -1.51 4.07 11.03
N HIS A 100 -0.36 4.34 11.58
CA HIS A 100 0.92 3.86 11.07
C HIS A 100 1.18 2.48 11.68
N LEU A 101 1.45 1.48 10.85
CA LEU A 101 1.60 0.10 11.29
C LEU A 101 3.05 -0.37 11.36
N GLY A 102 3.93 0.19 10.54
CA GLY A 102 5.31 -0.24 10.49
C GLY A 102 5.98 0.15 9.19
N LYS A 103 7.00 -0.59 8.83
CA LYS A 103 7.77 -0.32 7.61
C LYS A 103 8.10 -1.63 6.91
N LEU A 104 7.91 -1.66 5.61
CA LEU A 104 8.21 -2.84 4.80
C LEU A 104 9.73 -2.98 4.67
N ALA A 105 10.21 -4.23 4.73
CA ALA A 105 11.64 -4.52 4.59
C ALA A 105 12.17 -3.99 3.24
N PRO A 106 13.40 -3.45 3.21
CA PRO A 106 13.97 -2.89 1.97
C PRO A 106 14.02 -3.87 0.81
N ALA A 107 14.29 -5.14 1.07
CA ALA A 107 14.32 -6.15 0.01
C ALA A 107 12.93 -6.30 -0.64
N ALA A 108 11.88 -6.24 0.16
CA ALA A 108 10.52 -6.29 -0.36
C ALA A 108 10.19 -5.03 -1.17
N MET A 109 10.66 -3.86 -0.73
CA MET A 109 10.45 -2.62 -1.47
C MET A 109 11.08 -2.67 -2.86
N LYS A 110 12.21 -3.34 -3.02
CA LYS A 110 12.82 -3.49 -4.35
C LYS A 110 11.90 -4.28 -5.28
N ARG A 111 11.23 -5.30 -4.75
CA ARG A 111 10.26 -6.07 -5.54
C ARG A 111 9.03 -5.24 -5.88
N VAL A 112 8.61 -4.39 -4.95
CA VAL A 112 7.51 -3.45 -5.19
C VAL A 112 7.88 -2.48 -6.31
N ASP A 113 9.11 -1.97 -6.31
CA ASP A 113 9.57 -1.08 -7.37
C ASP A 113 9.46 -1.73 -8.75
N ILE A 114 9.87 -2.99 -8.86
CA ILE A 114 9.78 -3.73 -10.12
C ILE A 114 8.32 -3.90 -10.54
N ALA A 115 7.46 -4.25 -9.59
CA ALA A 115 6.05 -4.43 -9.86
C ALA A 115 5.36 -3.13 -10.27
N LEU A 116 5.76 -2.00 -9.67
CA LEU A 116 5.23 -0.70 -10.06
C LEU A 116 5.63 -0.34 -11.49
N LYS A 117 6.86 -0.65 -11.88
CA LYS A 117 7.29 -0.43 -13.27
C LYS A 117 6.42 -1.24 -14.23
N ALA A 118 6.15 -2.48 -13.89
CA ALA A 118 5.27 -3.33 -14.71
C ALA A 118 3.86 -2.75 -14.78
N SER A 119 3.34 -2.33 -13.64
CA SER A 119 1.97 -1.80 -13.55
C SER A 119 1.78 -0.53 -14.38
N LEU A 120 2.79 0.33 -14.38
CA LEU A 120 2.72 1.63 -15.05
C LEU A 120 3.30 1.62 -16.45
N GLY A 121 3.78 0.47 -16.91
CA GLY A 121 4.34 0.36 -18.26
C GLY A 121 5.70 1.02 -18.41
N LEU A 122 6.45 1.15 -17.33
CA LEU A 122 7.79 1.74 -17.37
C LEU A 122 8.84 0.66 -17.63
N ALA A 123 9.82 1.02 -18.41
CA ALA A 123 10.85 0.08 -18.80
C ALA A 123 11.73 -0.37 -17.65
#